data_ba31da45e4543b0e95aba9665651c9e8
#
_entry.id   ba31da45e4543b0e95aba9665651c9e8
#
_cell.length_a   1.000
_cell.length_b   1.000
_cell.length_c   1.000
_cell.angle_alpha   90.00
_cell.angle_beta   90.00
_cell.angle_gamma   90.00
#
_symmetry.space_group_name_H-M   'P 1'
#
loop_
_entity.id
_entity.type
_entity.pdbx_description
1 polymer ?
#
loop_
_entity_poly.entity_id
_entity_poly.type
_entity_poly.pdbx_seq_one_letter_code
_entity_poly.pdbx_strand_id
1 'polypeptide(L)'
;MRIVFQGDSITDAGRDKRNYHDMGNGYPKYASEILTERFPETDFEFINMGIGGNRTDQLFDRLYTDAIAFEPDVISVLIGINDIWHRYSSGRIETTDEQIETNYRAILKRLRAQTNAKIVMLAPYLLDCEKVDHMREELARLLPIIRRLADEFADAFVPLDLLFDEALKQQPEPLYYSGDGVHPNANGAEFIGRHLAETFMGIIEK
;
A
#
# COMPACT_ATOMS: atom_id res chain seq x y z
N MET A 1 7.48 -19.07 3.13
CA MET A 1 7.19 -18.01 2.14
C MET A 1 7.24 -16.67 2.86
N ARG A 2 8.10 -15.76 2.39
CA ARG A 2 8.28 -14.44 3.02
C ARG A 2 7.50 -13.36 2.26
N ILE A 3 6.61 -12.67 2.95
CA ILE A 3 5.76 -11.61 2.42
C ILE A 3 6.10 -10.30 3.13
N VAL A 4 6.52 -9.27 2.35
CA VAL A 4 6.86 -7.95 2.88
C VAL A 4 5.79 -6.94 2.48
N PHE A 5 5.25 -6.21 3.47
CA PHE A 5 4.33 -5.10 3.25
C PHE A 5 5.10 -3.78 3.33
N GLN A 6 5.16 -3.05 2.24
CA GLN A 6 5.80 -1.74 2.13
C GLN A 6 4.79 -0.63 1.93
N GLY A 7 5.00 0.49 2.61
CA GLY A 7 4.12 1.63 2.48
C GLY A 7 4.33 2.70 3.56
N ASP A 8 3.29 3.48 3.75
CA ASP A 8 3.22 4.60 4.68
C ASP A 8 2.41 4.28 5.96
N SER A 9 1.65 5.26 6.48
CA SER A 9 0.81 5.11 7.68
C SER A 9 -0.32 4.08 7.52
N ILE A 10 -0.83 3.88 6.30
CA ILE A 10 -1.89 2.92 6.03
C ILE A 10 -1.35 1.48 6.22
N THR A 11 -0.08 1.27 5.88
CA THR A 11 0.63 0.00 6.08
C THR A 11 1.16 -0.13 7.51
N ASP A 12 1.75 0.94 8.10
CA ASP A 12 2.27 1.00 9.48
C ASP A 12 1.17 0.64 10.50
N ALA A 13 0.06 1.36 10.43
CA ALA A 13 -1.14 1.16 11.25
C ALA A 13 -0.85 0.90 12.74
N GLY A 14 0.14 1.61 13.29
CA GLY A 14 0.50 1.55 14.70
C GLY A 14 1.28 0.31 15.14
N ARG A 15 1.97 -0.36 14.20
CA ARG A 15 2.86 -1.48 14.53
C ARG A 15 3.99 -1.09 15.48
N ASP A 16 4.50 -2.02 16.27
CA ASP A 16 5.77 -1.85 17.01
C ASP A 16 6.95 -1.91 16.01
N LYS A 17 7.57 -0.76 15.74
CA LYS A 17 8.69 -0.65 14.78
C LYS A 17 9.96 -1.41 15.19
N ARG A 18 10.05 -1.88 16.44
CA ARG A 18 11.13 -2.74 16.91
C ARG A 18 10.90 -4.21 16.59
N ASN A 19 9.68 -4.55 16.18
CA ASN A 19 9.27 -5.89 15.78
C ASN A 19 8.64 -5.82 14.39
N TYR A 20 9.40 -6.17 13.36
CA TYR A 20 8.91 -6.15 11.97
C TYR A 20 7.88 -7.25 11.65
N HIS A 21 7.68 -8.21 12.57
CA HIS A 21 6.60 -9.20 12.50
C HIS A 21 5.29 -8.71 13.14
N ASP A 22 5.27 -7.53 13.72
CA ASP A 22 4.03 -6.90 14.17
C ASP A 22 3.30 -6.29 12.98
N MET A 23 2.14 -6.86 12.63
CA MET A 23 1.33 -6.41 11.50
C MET A 23 0.52 -5.13 11.80
N GLY A 24 0.56 -4.63 13.04
CA GLY A 24 -0.23 -3.48 13.45
C GLY A 24 -1.73 -3.76 13.44
N ASN A 25 -2.53 -2.70 13.24
CA ASN A 25 -4.00 -2.78 13.19
C ASN A 25 -4.57 -2.53 11.79
N GLY A 26 -3.71 -2.53 10.78
CA GLY A 26 -4.06 -2.24 9.39
C GLY A 26 -4.30 -3.48 8.53
N TYR A 27 -4.38 -3.25 7.23
CA TYR A 27 -4.62 -4.28 6.25
C TYR A 27 -3.59 -5.43 6.25
N PRO A 28 -2.29 -5.23 6.63
CA PRO A 28 -1.34 -6.32 6.71
C PRO A 28 -1.77 -7.42 7.67
N LYS A 29 -2.38 -7.04 8.81
CA LYS A 29 -2.93 -8.00 9.78
C LYS A 29 -4.00 -8.89 9.16
N TYR A 30 -5.01 -8.29 8.56
CA TYR A 30 -6.12 -9.05 7.97
C TYR A 30 -5.65 -9.93 6.80
N ALA A 31 -4.75 -9.41 5.95
CA ALA A 31 -4.22 -10.20 4.84
C ALA A 31 -3.40 -11.41 5.35
N SER A 32 -2.57 -11.22 6.38
CA SER A 32 -1.76 -12.31 6.96
C SER A 32 -2.63 -13.38 7.65
N GLU A 33 -3.66 -12.97 8.38
CA GLU A 33 -4.61 -13.89 9.03
C GLU A 33 -5.35 -14.75 8.00
N ILE A 34 -5.89 -14.12 6.93
CA ILE A 34 -6.61 -14.83 5.85
C ILE A 34 -5.69 -15.82 5.12
N LEU A 35 -4.45 -15.42 4.83
CA LEU A 35 -3.50 -16.31 4.15
C LEU A 35 -3.10 -17.50 5.02
N THR A 36 -2.87 -17.26 6.32
CA THR A 36 -2.54 -18.33 7.27
C THR A 36 -3.67 -19.33 7.40
N GLU A 37 -4.92 -18.86 7.44
CA GLU A 37 -6.10 -19.73 7.49
C GLU A 37 -6.28 -20.51 6.19
N ARG A 38 -6.05 -19.88 5.04
CA ARG A 38 -6.26 -20.49 3.71
C ARG A 38 -5.20 -21.52 3.37
N PHE A 39 -3.94 -21.32 3.82
CA PHE A 39 -2.79 -22.17 3.52
C PHE A 39 -2.10 -22.65 4.81
N PRO A 40 -2.75 -23.50 5.63
CA PRO A 40 -2.25 -23.87 6.95
C PRO A 40 -0.94 -24.68 6.92
N GLU A 41 -0.60 -25.28 5.78
CA GLU A 41 0.64 -26.03 5.58
C GLU A 41 1.81 -25.16 5.07
N THR A 42 1.57 -23.87 4.80
CA THR A 42 2.61 -22.96 4.34
C THR A 42 3.23 -22.24 5.52
N ASP A 43 4.55 -22.36 5.67
CA ASP A 43 5.30 -21.58 6.65
C ASP A 43 5.48 -20.15 6.12
N PHE A 44 4.59 -19.25 6.58
CA PHE A 44 4.64 -17.83 6.23
C PHE A 44 5.51 -17.04 7.20
N GLU A 45 6.33 -16.15 6.65
CA GLU A 45 6.98 -15.07 7.38
C GLU A 45 6.44 -13.74 6.87
N PHE A 46 5.61 -13.08 7.69
CA PHE A 46 5.06 -11.77 7.36
C PHE A 46 5.91 -10.66 7.99
N ILE A 47 6.22 -9.63 7.20
CA ILE A 47 7.07 -8.51 7.59
C ILE A 47 6.35 -7.21 7.21
N ASN A 48 6.06 -6.37 8.21
CA ASN A 48 5.47 -5.06 7.99
C ASN A 48 6.53 -3.97 8.14
N MET A 49 6.84 -3.30 7.03
CA MET A 49 7.80 -2.20 6.97
C MET A 49 7.14 -0.86 6.59
N GLY A 50 5.86 -0.70 6.89
CA GLY A 50 5.16 0.58 6.83
C GLY A 50 5.78 1.61 7.76
N ILE A 51 5.90 2.86 7.30
CA ILE A 51 6.34 4.00 8.13
C ILE A 51 5.42 5.19 7.86
N GLY A 52 4.71 5.60 8.91
CA GLY A 52 3.78 6.73 8.84
C GLY A 52 4.39 8.00 8.26
N GLY A 53 3.67 8.66 7.36
CA GLY A 53 4.09 9.89 6.70
C GLY A 53 5.07 9.73 5.54
N ASN A 54 5.54 8.51 5.23
CA ASN A 54 6.51 8.32 4.15
C ASN A 54 5.92 8.68 2.79
N ARG A 55 6.74 9.35 1.99
CA ARG A 55 6.56 9.62 0.57
C ARG A 55 7.36 8.62 -0.26
N THR A 56 7.20 8.70 -1.58
CA THR A 56 7.92 7.82 -2.52
C THR A 56 9.45 7.94 -2.41
N ASP A 57 10.00 9.16 -2.25
CA ASP A 57 11.43 9.38 -2.06
C ASP A 57 11.97 8.69 -0.79
N GLN A 58 11.26 8.83 0.32
CA GLN A 58 11.65 8.25 1.60
C GLN A 58 11.54 6.71 1.59
N LEU A 59 10.55 6.14 0.90
CA LEU A 59 10.48 4.70 0.71
C LEU A 59 11.64 4.19 -0.15
N PHE A 60 12.02 4.93 -1.19
CA PHE A 60 13.19 4.59 -2.02
C PHE A 60 14.49 4.56 -1.20
N ASP A 61 14.70 5.55 -0.33
CA ASP A 61 15.92 5.67 0.49
C ASP A 61 16.14 4.46 1.40
N ARG A 62 15.05 3.91 1.96
CA ARG A 62 15.08 2.75 2.87
C ARG A 62 14.82 1.39 2.19
N LEU A 63 14.62 1.36 0.88
CA LEU A 63 14.16 0.19 0.14
C LEU A 63 15.08 -1.04 0.31
N TYR A 64 16.40 -0.83 0.39
CA TYR A 64 17.33 -1.94 0.57
C TYR A 64 17.15 -2.60 1.93
N THR A 65 17.23 -1.83 3.01
CA THR A 65 17.16 -2.36 4.38
C THR A 65 15.80 -2.92 4.74
N ASP A 66 14.74 -2.27 4.21
CA ASP A 66 13.36 -2.52 4.64
C ASP A 66 12.58 -3.43 3.68
N ALA A 67 13.19 -3.82 2.57
CA ALA A 67 12.56 -4.74 1.62
C ALA A 67 13.55 -5.74 1.03
N ILE A 68 14.59 -5.26 0.32
CA ILE A 68 15.46 -6.12 -0.49
C ILE A 68 16.28 -7.08 0.39
N ALA A 69 16.81 -6.57 1.51
CA ALA A 69 17.61 -7.38 2.44
C ALA A 69 16.83 -8.53 3.11
N PHE A 70 15.52 -8.48 3.08
CA PHE A 70 14.67 -9.58 3.55
C PHE A 70 14.52 -10.71 2.52
N GLU A 71 14.97 -10.53 1.28
CA GLU A 71 14.82 -11.51 0.19
C GLU A 71 13.37 -12.03 0.07
N PRO A 72 12.39 -11.13 -0.15
CA PRO A 72 10.98 -11.51 -0.15
C PRO A 72 10.62 -12.41 -1.33
N ASP A 73 9.67 -13.34 -1.11
CA ASP A 73 8.98 -14.06 -2.18
C ASP A 73 7.88 -13.20 -2.81
N VAL A 74 7.21 -12.41 -1.97
CA VAL A 74 6.15 -11.45 -2.39
C VAL A 74 6.34 -10.13 -1.66
N ILE A 75 6.15 -9.02 -2.36
CA ILE A 75 6.17 -7.68 -1.78
C ILE A 75 4.94 -6.89 -2.23
N SER A 76 4.22 -6.30 -1.28
CA SER A 76 3.18 -5.31 -1.58
C SER A 76 3.69 -3.90 -1.38
N VAL A 77 3.25 -2.97 -2.24
CA VAL A 77 3.64 -1.55 -2.18
C VAL A 77 2.40 -0.68 -2.27
N LEU A 78 2.11 0.05 -1.17
CA LEU A 78 1.07 1.08 -1.09
C LEU A 78 1.71 2.39 -0.64
N ILE A 79 1.93 3.31 -1.57
CA ILE A 79 2.62 4.59 -1.33
C ILE A 79 2.13 5.67 -2.31
N GLY A 80 2.31 6.93 -1.96
CA GLY A 80 2.07 8.06 -2.86
C GLY A 80 1.04 9.06 -2.35
N ILE A 81 0.19 8.71 -1.39
CA ILE A 81 -0.78 9.65 -0.84
C ILE A 81 -0.11 10.80 -0.07
N ASN A 82 1.00 10.53 0.62
CA ASN A 82 1.74 11.55 1.35
C ASN A 82 2.54 12.49 0.43
N ASP A 83 2.87 12.09 -0.77
CA ASP A 83 3.46 12.97 -1.79
C ASP A 83 2.50 14.11 -2.13
N ILE A 84 1.18 13.83 -2.12
CA ILE A 84 0.13 14.83 -2.29
C ILE A 84 -0.13 15.56 -0.96
N TRP A 85 -0.36 14.83 0.13
CA TRP A 85 -0.75 15.41 1.43
C TRP A 85 0.26 16.43 1.94
N HIS A 86 1.56 16.15 1.79
CA HIS A 86 2.60 17.05 2.30
C HIS A 86 2.71 18.36 1.54
N ARG A 87 2.09 18.52 0.37
CA ARG A 87 1.94 19.81 -0.31
C ARG A 87 1.10 20.79 0.52
N TYR A 88 0.16 20.27 1.33
CA TYR A 88 -0.79 21.03 2.15
C TYR A 88 -0.43 21.06 3.65
N SER A 89 0.51 20.25 4.08
CA SER A 89 0.96 20.20 5.47
C SER A 89 1.87 21.39 5.82
N SER A 90 2.14 21.59 7.11
CA SER A 90 2.94 22.70 7.61
C SER A 90 4.37 22.78 7.01
N GLY A 91 4.90 21.68 6.52
CA GLY A 91 6.21 21.62 5.85
C GLY A 91 6.18 21.99 4.37
N ARG A 92 5.00 21.98 3.73
CA ARG A 92 4.77 22.27 2.31
C ARG A 92 5.85 21.68 1.40
N ILE A 93 5.97 20.36 1.43
CA ILE A 93 6.91 19.65 0.57
C ILE A 93 6.24 19.48 -0.79
N GLU A 94 6.70 20.23 -1.77
CA GLU A 94 6.18 20.24 -3.13
C GLU A 94 6.84 19.12 -3.96
N THR A 95 6.33 17.89 -3.83
CA THR A 95 6.71 16.80 -4.74
C THR A 95 5.85 16.90 -6.01
N THR A 96 6.44 17.12 -7.18
CA THR A 96 5.68 17.16 -8.44
C THR A 96 5.24 15.77 -8.87
N ASP A 97 4.21 15.68 -9.72
CA ASP A 97 3.73 14.40 -10.26
C ASP A 97 4.84 13.66 -11.02
N GLU A 98 5.75 14.38 -11.71
CA GLU A 98 6.92 13.82 -12.39
C GLU A 98 7.95 13.24 -11.38
N GLN A 99 8.14 13.91 -10.25
CA GLN A 99 9.02 13.41 -9.20
C GLN A 99 8.45 12.15 -8.56
N ILE A 100 7.14 12.11 -8.31
CA ILE A 100 6.44 10.93 -7.79
C ILE A 100 6.63 9.76 -8.77
N GLU A 101 6.39 9.96 -10.07
CA GLU A 101 6.60 8.93 -11.09
C GLU A 101 8.06 8.46 -11.11
N THR A 102 9.01 9.38 -11.07
CA THR A 102 10.44 9.07 -11.09
C THR A 102 10.84 8.22 -9.89
N ASN A 103 10.43 8.62 -8.68
CA ASN A 103 10.72 7.90 -7.45
C ASN A 103 10.09 6.51 -7.44
N TYR A 104 8.80 6.45 -7.79
CA TYR A 104 8.06 5.18 -7.83
C TYR A 104 8.67 4.21 -8.83
N ARG A 105 9.00 4.70 -10.03
CA ARG A 105 9.70 3.93 -11.07
C ARG A 105 11.06 3.42 -10.59
N ALA A 106 11.80 4.25 -9.84
CA ALA A 106 13.10 3.86 -9.27
C ALA A 106 12.94 2.74 -8.22
N ILE A 107 11.90 2.81 -7.36
CA ILE A 107 11.55 1.75 -6.41
C ILE A 107 11.32 0.43 -7.15
N LEU A 108 10.43 0.44 -8.15
CA LEU A 108 10.03 -0.77 -8.87
C LEU A 108 11.18 -1.37 -9.68
N LYS A 109 11.96 -0.54 -10.37
CA LYS A 109 13.19 -0.98 -11.07
C LYS A 109 14.18 -1.64 -10.12
N ARG A 110 14.38 -1.06 -8.94
CA ARG A 110 15.33 -1.59 -7.97
C ARG A 110 14.84 -2.92 -7.38
N LEU A 111 13.55 -3.05 -7.10
CA LEU A 111 12.94 -4.32 -6.68
C LEU A 111 13.13 -5.40 -7.76
N ARG A 112 12.82 -5.10 -9.01
CA ARG A 112 13.00 -6.03 -10.14
C ARG A 112 14.45 -6.42 -10.38
N ALA A 113 15.39 -5.51 -10.16
CA ALA A 113 16.81 -5.77 -10.40
C ALA A 113 17.50 -6.54 -9.26
N GLN A 114 16.99 -6.43 -8.03
CA GLN A 114 17.68 -6.92 -6.83
C GLN A 114 16.89 -8.00 -6.07
N THR A 115 15.69 -8.39 -6.54
CA THR A 115 14.89 -9.47 -5.96
C THR A 115 14.25 -10.33 -7.03
N ASN A 116 13.83 -11.54 -6.64
CA ASN A 116 12.94 -12.38 -7.45
C ASN A 116 11.48 -12.28 -7.00
N ALA A 117 11.17 -11.32 -6.13
CA ALA A 117 9.86 -11.18 -5.53
C ALA A 117 8.76 -10.93 -6.56
N LYS A 118 7.60 -11.51 -6.31
CA LYS A 118 6.36 -11.06 -6.94
C LYS A 118 5.98 -9.70 -6.37
N ILE A 119 5.79 -8.70 -7.23
CA ILE A 119 5.44 -7.34 -6.84
C ILE A 119 3.94 -7.15 -6.99
N VAL A 120 3.28 -6.79 -5.89
CA VAL A 120 1.87 -6.39 -5.86
C VAL A 120 1.78 -4.90 -5.53
N MET A 121 1.27 -4.12 -6.46
CA MET A 121 1.02 -2.70 -6.21
C MET A 121 -0.42 -2.48 -5.79
N LEU A 122 -0.63 -1.54 -4.87
CA LEU A 122 -1.95 -1.07 -4.47
C LEU A 122 -2.10 0.41 -4.88
N ALA A 123 -3.25 0.76 -5.45
CA ALA A 123 -3.54 2.16 -5.73
C ALA A 123 -3.75 2.95 -4.43
N PRO A 124 -3.19 4.15 -4.27
CA PRO A 124 -3.64 5.07 -3.25
C PRO A 124 -5.10 5.47 -3.52
N TYR A 125 -5.82 5.85 -2.49
CA TYR A 125 -7.23 6.19 -2.54
C TYR A 125 -7.57 7.37 -1.64
N LEU A 126 -8.73 8.00 -1.87
CA LEU A 126 -9.37 8.96 -0.97
C LEU A 126 -10.85 8.60 -0.90
N LEU A 127 -11.34 8.44 0.33
CA LEU A 127 -12.78 8.35 0.57
C LEU A 127 -13.40 9.74 0.68
N ASP A 128 -14.71 9.82 0.52
CA ASP A 128 -15.43 11.10 0.57
C ASP A 128 -15.38 11.70 1.97
N CYS A 129 -14.60 12.76 2.11
CA CYS A 129 -14.39 13.45 3.36
C CYS A 129 -13.92 14.89 3.08
N GLU A 130 -14.64 15.88 3.60
CA GLU A 130 -14.33 17.31 3.42
C GLU A 130 -12.86 17.65 3.74
N LYS A 131 -12.27 16.94 4.70
CA LYS A 131 -10.86 17.17 5.11
C LYS A 131 -9.85 16.94 4.00
N VAL A 132 -10.16 16.09 3.03
CA VAL A 132 -9.24 15.65 1.97
C VAL A 132 -9.72 16.00 0.56
N ASP A 133 -10.84 16.68 0.42
CA ASP A 133 -11.40 17.08 -0.89
C ASP A 133 -10.42 17.87 -1.74
N HIS A 134 -9.61 18.70 -1.12
CA HIS A 134 -8.58 19.49 -1.78
C HIS A 134 -7.47 18.64 -2.45
N MET A 135 -7.38 17.34 -2.14
CA MET A 135 -6.39 16.42 -2.69
C MET A 135 -6.94 15.60 -3.88
N ARG A 136 -8.24 15.63 -4.15
CA ARG A 136 -8.90 14.74 -5.13
C ARG A 136 -8.40 14.92 -6.54
N GLU A 137 -8.26 16.17 -7.00
CA GLU A 137 -7.78 16.44 -8.36
C GLU A 137 -6.35 15.95 -8.56
N GLU A 138 -5.52 16.07 -7.54
CA GLU A 138 -4.13 15.62 -7.59
C GLU A 138 -4.05 14.10 -7.58
N LEU A 139 -4.84 13.43 -6.74
CA LEU A 139 -4.93 11.99 -6.77
C LEU A 139 -5.45 11.49 -8.13
N ALA A 140 -6.46 12.14 -8.70
CA ALA A 140 -6.99 11.79 -10.02
C ALA A 140 -5.92 11.89 -11.13
N ARG A 141 -4.93 12.81 -11.02
CA ARG A 141 -3.79 12.87 -11.94
C ARG A 141 -2.74 11.79 -11.66
N LEU A 142 -2.55 11.44 -10.39
CA LEU A 142 -1.55 10.44 -9.99
C LEU A 142 -1.99 9.00 -10.33
N LEU A 143 -3.26 8.66 -10.20
CA LEU A 143 -3.76 7.30 -10.42
C LEU A 143 -3.42 6.71 -11.81
N PRO A 144 -3.56 7.43 -12.93
CA PRO A 144 -3.12 6.92 -14.24
C PRO A 144 -1.63 6.62 -14.31
N ILE A 145 -0.80 7.39 -13.61
CA ILE A 145 0.65 7.16 -13.51
C ILE A 145 0.91 5.85 -12.76
N ILE A 146 0.25 5.65 -11.62
CA ILE A 146 0.38 4.42 -10.80
C ILE A 146 -0.06 3.19 -11.60
N ARG A 147 -1.18 3.27 -12.33
CA ARG A 147 -1.66 2.15 -13.17
C ARG A 147 -0.67 1.80 -14.26
N ARG A 148 -0.13 2.80 -14.97
CA ARG A 148 0.90 2.57 -16.00
C ARG A 148 2.16 1.93 -15.41
N LEU A 149 2.59 2.35 -14.23
CA LEU A 149 3.72 1.74 -13.55
C LEU A 149 3.42 0.30 -13.11
N ALA A 150 2.18 0.02 -12.67
CA ALA A 150 1.77 -1.33 -12.35
C ALA A 150 1.77 -2.25 -13.57
N ASP A 151 1.26 -1.78 -14.71
CA ASP A 151 1.29 -2.53 -15.98
C ASP A 151 2.72 -2.85 -16.44
N GLU A 152 3.68 -1.95 -16.15
CA GLU A 152 5.09 -2.12 -16.55
C GLU A 152 5.86 -3.03 -15.58
N PHE A 153 5.57 -2.97 -14.27
CA PHE A 153 6.44 -3.56 -13.25
C PHE A 153 5.78 -4.55 -12.31
N ALA A 154 4.46 -4.53 -12.11
CA ALA A 154 3.82 -5.38 -11.12
C ALA A 154 3.44 -6.76 -11.68
N ASP A 155 3.41 -7.77 -10.81
CA ASP A 155 2.83 -9.09 -11.11
C ASP A 155 1.31 -9.07 -10.88
N ALA A 156 0.82 -8.19 -9.99
CA ALA A 156 -0.59 -7.93 -9.76
C ALA A 156 -0.83 -6.50 -9.24
N PHE A 157 -2.05 -6.02 -9.41
CA PHE A 157 -2.47 -4.67 -9.00
C PHE A 157 -3.81 -4.71 -8.29
N VAL A 158 -3.90 -4.05 -7.14
CA VAL A 158 -5.14 -3.87 -6.36
C VAL A 158 -5.62 -2.43 -6.53
N PRO A 159 -6.65 -2.18 -7.33
CA PRO A 159 -7.16 -0.84 -7.62
C PRO A 159 -8.08 -0.35 -6.48
N LEU A 160 -7.49 0.00 -5.32
CA LEU A 160 -8.26 0.34 -4.12
C LEU A 160 -9.23 1.50 -4.33
N ASP A 161 -8.87 2.48 -5.16
CA ASP A 161 -9.74 3.59 -5.54
C ASP A 161 -11.06 3.10 -6.17
N LEU A 162 -10.97 2.20 -7.16
CA LEU A 162 -12.15 1.63 -7.81
C LEU A 162 -12.92 0.67 -6.90
N LEU A 163 -12.21 -0.09 -6.07
CA LEU A 163 -12.83 -1.03 -5.14
C LEU A 163 -13.64 -0.31 -4.07
N PHE A 164 -13.13 0.82 -3.54
CA PHE A 164 -13.88 1.64 -2.61
C PHE A 164 -15.07 2.35 -3.29
N ASP A 165 -14.90 2.83 -4.52
CA ASP A 165 -16.01 3.41 -5.30
C ASP A 165 -17.16 2.40 -5.47
N GLU A 166 -16.84 1.12 -5.71
CA GLU A 166 -17.85 0.06 -5.81
C GLU A 166 -18.47 -0.28 -4.44
N ALA A 167 -17.64 -0.37 -3.40
CA ALA A 167 -18.11 -0.65 -2.04
C ALA A 167 -19.07 0.43 -1.51
N LEU A 168 -18.80 1.70 -1.83
CA LEU A 168 -19.65 2.83 -1.43
C LEU A 168 -21.02 2.85 -2.12
N LYS A 169 -21.24 2.12 -3.21
CA LYS A 169 -22.58 1.92 -3.79
C LYS A 169 -23.47 1.05 -2.90
N GLN A 170 -22.88 0.14 -2.12
CA GLN A 170 -23.60 -0.75 -1.21
C GLN A 170 -23.61 -0.23 0.23
N GLN A 171 -22.50 0.35 0.67
CA GLN A 171 -22.33 1.01 1.97
C GLN A 171 -21.91 2.46 1.74
N PRO A 172 -22.90 3.39 1.57
CA PRO A 172 -22.63 4.76 1.10
C PRO A 172 -22.02 5.69 2.15
N GLU A 173 -21.75 5.20 3.36
CA GLU A 173 -21.16 5.97 4.44
C GLU A 173 -19.62 5.86 4.45
N PRO A 174 -18.87 6.85 3.95
CA PRO A 174 -17.41 6.78 3.92
C PRO A 174 -16.78 6.59 5.30
N LEU A 175 -17.42 7.14 6.35
CA LEU A 175 -17.02 6.96 7.76
C LEU A 175 -17.05 5.49 8.21
N TYR A 176 -17.79 4.63 7.52
CA TYR A 176 -17.77 3.20 7.77
C TYR A 176 -16.37 2.60 7.52
N TYR A 177 -15.62 3.16 6.57
CA TYR A 177 -14.28 2.68 6.18
C TYR A 177 -13.13 3.55 6.70
N SER A 178 -13.35 4.88 6.87
CA SER A 178 -12.29 5.81 7.30
C SER A 178 -12.89 7.04 7.99
N GLY A 179 -12.26 7.47 9.08
CA GLY A 179 -12.67 8.68 9.83
C GLY A 179 -12.14 9.99 9.25
N ASP A 180 -11.19 9.95 8.33
CA ASP A 180 -10.55 11.14 7.75
C ASP A 180 -10.41 11.09 6.22
N GLY A 181 -10.91 10.02 5.60
CA GLY A 181 -10.86 9.82 4.16
C GLY A 181 -9.56 9.17 3.64
N VAL A 182 -8.53 8.98 4.48
CA VAL A 182 -7.24 8.38 4.12
C VAL A 182 -6.94 7.16 4.95
N HIS A 183 -6.95 7.31 6.28
CA HIS A 183 -6.58 6.24 7.19
C HIS A 183 -7.77 5.30 7.42
N PRO A 184 -7.66 4.02 7.04
CA PRO A 184 -8.75 3.07 7.24
C PRO A 184 -8.94 2.80 8.73
N ASN A 185 -10.20 2.73 9.16
CA ASN A 185 -10.56 2.12 10.42
C ASN A 185 -10.56 0.59 10.29
N ALA A 186 -11.04 -0.16 11.30
CA ALA A 186 -11.05 -1.62 11.26
C ALA A 186 -11.78 -2.19 10.02
N ASN A 187 -12.92 -1.62 9.64
CA ASN A 187 -13.69 -2.07 8.47
C ASN A 187 -12.93 -1.79 7.17
N GLY A 188 -12.32 -0.60 7.04
CA GLY A 188 -11.52 -0.26 5.86
C GLY A 188 -10.25 -1.09 5.77
N ALA A 189 -9.59 -1.36 6.90
CA ALA A 189 -8.40 -2.20 6.96
C ALA A 189 -8.72 -3.66 6.59
N GLU A 190 -9.82 -4.20 7.09
CA GLU A 190 -10.30 -5.53 6.71
C GLU A 190 -10.66 -5.60 5.22
N PHE A 191 -11.34 -4.57 4.69
CA PHE A 191 -11.68 -4.48 3.28
C PHE A 191 -10.43 -4.55 2.38
N ILE A 192 -9.43 -3.72 2.67
CA ILE A 192 -8.14 -3.74 1.93
C ILE A 192 -7.44 -5.09 2.08
N GLY A 193 -7.39 -5.62 3.32
CA GLY A 193 -6.73 -6.89 3.63
C GLY A 193 -7.31 -8.07 2.89
N ARG A 194 -8.65 -8.15 2.74
CA ARG A 194 -9.34 -9.19 1.96
C ARG A 194 -8.94 -9.14 0.48
N HIS A 195 -9.02 -7.98 -0.16
CA HIS A 195 -8.66 -7.83 -1.58
C HIS A 195 -7.18 -8.11 -1.85
N LEU A 196 -6.30 -7.72 -0.92
CA LEU A 196 -4.88 -8.05 -1.02
C LEU A 196 -4.63 -9.54 -0.84
N ALA A 197 -5.28 -10.18 0.14
CA ALA A 197 -5.17 -11.63 0.35
C ALA A 197 -5.65 -12.42 -0.88
N GLU A 198 -6.79 -12.06 -1.47
CA GLU A 198 -7.29 -12.66 -2.72
C GLU A 198 -6.26 -12.53 -3.86
N THR A 199 -5.62 -11.36 -3.96
CA THR A 199 -4.57 -11.11 -4.96
C THR A 199 -3.35 -12.00 -4.71
N PHE A 200 -2.91 -12.13 -3.45
CA PHE A 200 -1.82 -13.03 -3.08
C PHE A 200 -2.15 -14.50 -3.33
N MET A 201 -3.37 -14.96 -3.04
CA MET A 201 -3.81 -16.32 -3.36
C MET A 201 -3.64 -16.62 -4.84
N GLY A 202 -4.04 -15.69 -5.72
CA GLY A 202 -3.86 -15.82 -7.17
C GLY A 202 -2.39 -15.89 -7.62
N ILE A 203 -1.43 -15.46 -6.79
CA ILE A 203 0.01 -15.58 -7.03
C ILE A 203 0.56 -16.90 -6.48
N ILE A 204 0.12 -17.29 -5.29
CA ILE A 204 0.61 -18.47 -4.56
C ILE A 204 0.14 -19.78 -5.21
N GLU A 205 -1.06 -19.81 -5.77
CA GLU A 205 -1.68 -20.99 -6.39
C GLU A 205 -1.18 -21.27 -7.84
N LYS A 206 -0.30 -20.42 -8.39
CA LYS A 206 0.29 -20.59 -9.73
C LYS A 206 1.65 -21.30 -9.68
#